data_cf3afeca2ece4b54ed7a03d3d95ad12d
#
_entry.id   cf3afeca2ece4b54ed7a03d3d95ad12d
#
_cell.length_a   1.000
_cell.length_b   1.000
_cell.length_c   1.000
_cell.angle_alpha   90.00
_cell.angle_beta   90.00
_cell.angle_gamma   90.00
#
_symmetry.space_group_name_H-M   'P 1'
#
loop_
_entity.id
_entity.type
_entity.pdbx_description
1 polymer ?
#
loop_
_entity_poly.entity_id
_entity_poly.type
_entity_poly.pdbx_seq_one_letter_code
_entity_poly.pdbx_strand_id
1 'polypeptide(L)'
;MSLKIALAGNPNCGKTTMFNDLTGSSQYVGNWPGVTVEKKEGKLKGQKDIIIQDLPGIYSLSPYTLEEVVSRNYLINDKPDAIINIVDSTNIERNLFLTTQLIEIGLPVVIALNMIDLLEKMEIQLIQRI
;
A
#
# COMPACT_ATOMS: atom_id res chain seq x y z
N MET A 1 -23.38 -4.50 2.12
CA MET A 1 -22.49 -3.39 2.52
C MET A 1 -21.09 -3.69 2.07
N SER A 2 -20.49 -2.83 1.27
CA SER A 2 -19.15 -3.07 0.77
C SER A 2 -18.12 -2.31 1.59
N LEU A 3 -16.97 -2.96 1.84
CA LEU A 3 -15.83 -2.36 2.49
C LEU A 3 -14.81 -1.95 1.42
N LYS A 4 -14.18 -0.80 1.62
CA LYS A 4 -13.09 -0.34 0.77
C LYS A 4 -11.80 -0.30 1.59
N ILE A 5 -10.78 -0.99 1.10
CA ILE A 5 -9.46 -1.03 1.71
C ILE A 5 -8.45 -0.47 0.73
N ALA A 6 -7.67 0.49 1.15
CA ALA A 6 -6.59 1.06 0.35
C ALA A 6 -5.27 0.35 0.65
N LEU A 7 -4.50 0.03 -0.39
CA LEU A 7 -3.13 -0.42 -0.24
C LEU A 7 -2.20 0.76 -0.47
N ALA A 8 -1.36 1.06 0.49
CA ALA A 8 -0.39 2.15 0.42
C ALA A 8 1.00 1.63 0.75
N GLY A 9 2.00 2.19 0.10
CA GLY A 9 3.38 1.82 0.35
C GLY A 9 4.34 2.54 -0.56
N ASN A 10 5.63 2.46 -0.24
CA ASN A 10 6.68 3.02 -1.05
C ASN A 10 6.80 2.25 -2.37
N PRO A 11 7.33 2.88 -3.44
CA PRO A 11 7.65 2.14 -4.65
C PRO A 11 8.56 0.94 -4.32
N ASN A 12 8.29 -0.20 -4.96
CA ASN A 12 9.06 -1.44 -4.81
C ASN A 12 9.02 -2.07 -3.41
N CYS A 13 7.97 -1.81 -2.63
CA CYS A 13 7.81 -2.44 -1.31
C CYS A 13 7.09 -3.79 -1.36
N GLY A 14 6.71 -4.26 -2.55
CA GLY A 14 5.94 -5.50 -2.71
C GLY A 14 4.44 -5.29 -2.77
N LYS A 15 3.98 -4.05 -2.90
CA LYS A 15 2.56 -3.71 -2.91
C LYS A 15 1.82 -4.37 -4.09
N THR A 16 2.43 -4.37 -5.28
CA THR A 16 1.83 -5.00 -6.46
C THR A 16 1.62 -6.51 -6.25
N THR A 17 2.60 -7.18 -5.68
CA THR A 17 2.50 -8.61 -5.39
C THR A 17 1.36 -8.88 -4.43
N MET A 18 1.26 -8.10 -3.36
CA MET A 18 0.17 -8.24 -2.39
C MET A 18 -1.19 -7.97 -3.03
N PHE A 19 -1.30 -6.93 -3.85
CA PHE A 19 -2.54 -6.61 -4.55
C PHE A 19 -2.98 -7.78 -5.44
N ASN A 20 -2.06 -8.34 -6.21
CA ASN A 20 -2.35 -9.47 -7.09
C ASN A 20 -2.77 -10.71 -6.30
N ASP A 21 -2.11 -10.97 -5.18
CA ASP A 21 -2.45 -12.11 -4.33
C ASP A 21 -3.83 -11.96 -3.69
N LEU A 22 -4.19 -10.75 -3.29
CA LEU A 22 -5.48 -10.50 -2.65
C LEU A 22 -6.64 -10.53 -3.63
N THR A 23 -6.45 -10.04 -4.85
CA THR A 23 -7.54 -9.86 -5.80
C THR A 23 -7.63 -10.95 -6.87
N GLY A 24 -6.52 -11.60 -7.19
CA GLY A 24 -6.47 -12.60 -8.26
C GLY A 24 -6.83 -11.99 -9.60
N SER A 25 -7.81 -12.59 -10.29
CA SER A 25 -8.25 -12.15 -11.62
C SER A 25 -9.31 -11.05 -11.59
N SER A 26 -9.82 -10.68 -10.42
CA SER A 26 -10.91 -9.71 -10.28
C SER A 26 -10.36 -8.28 -10.18
N GLN A 27 -9.65 -7.84 -11.21
CA GLN A 27 -9.01 -6.52 -11.23
C GLN A 27 -9.60 -5.62 -12.31
N TYR A 28 -9.72 -4.34 -11.98
CA TYR A 28 -10.02 -3.28 -12.92
C TYR A 28 -8.80 -2.37 -13.03
N VAL A 29 -8.41 -2.06 -14.26
CA VAL A 29 -7.25 -1.19 -14.52
C VAL A 29 -7.71 -0.04 -15.41
N GLY A 30 -7.39 1.18 -15.00
CA GLY A 30 -7.70 2.38 -15.76
C GLY A 30 -6.77 3.50 -15.32
N ASN A 31 -7.23 4.72 -15.47
CA ASN A 31 -6.50 5.90 -14.99
C ASN A 31 -7.34 6.64 -13.95
N TRP A 32 -6.67 7.28 -13.01
CA TRP A 32 -7.34 8.21 -12.10
C TRP A 32 -7.95 9.36 -12.91
N PRO A 33 -9.13 9.88 -12.51
CA PRO A 33 -9.81 10.92 -13.29
C PRO A 33 -8.93 12.12 -13.58
N GLY A 34 -8.86 12.49 -14.86
CA GLY A 34 -8.17 13.69 -15.31
C GLY A 34 -6.66 13.62 -15.35
N VAL A 35 -6.06 12.46 -15.08
CA VAL A 35 -4.60 12.31 -15.03
C VAL A 35 -4.17 11.00 -15.69
N THR A 36 -2.85 10.86 -15.93
CA THR A 36 -2.28 9.68 -16.57
C THR A 36 -1.79 8.63 -15.57
N VAL A 37 -2.04 8.83 -14.29
CA VAL A 37 -1.65 7.88 -13.25
C VAL A 37 -2.58 6.67 -13.29
N GLU A 38 -1.99 5.48 -13.30
CA GLU A 38 -2.74 4.22 -13.38
C GLU A 38 -3.54 3.97 -12.11
N LYS A 39 -4.79 3.57 -12.29
CA LYS A 39 -5.69 3.19 -11.19
C LYS A 39 -5.98 1.70 -11.28
N LYS A 40 -5.70 0.99 -10.20
CA LYS A 40 -5.99 -0.44 -10.07
C LYS A 40 -6.87 -0.69 -8.87
N GLU A 41 -7.99 -1.37 -9.09
CA GLU A 41 -8.81 -1.84 -7.98
C GLU A 41 -9.28 -3.26 -8.27
N GLY A 42 -9.67 -3.97 -7.24
CA GLY A 42 -10.14 -5.34 -7.40
C GLY A 42 -10.94 -5.78 -6.20
N LYS A 43 -11.61 -6.90 -6.37
CA LYS A 43 -12.38 -7.54 -5.29
C LYS A 43 -11.50 -8.57 -4.60
N LEU A 44 -11.60 -8.62 -3.28
CA LEU A 44 -10.88 -9.62 -2.50
C LEU A 44 -11.36 -11.02 -2.87
N LYS A 45 -10.42 -11.95 -3.04
CA LYS A 45 -10.75 -13.36 -3.31
C LYS A 45 -11.65 -13.91 -2.22
N GLY A 46 -12.77 -14.51 -2.61
CA GLY A 46 -13.71 -15.13 -1.68
C GLY A 46 -14.59 -14.15 -0.91
N GLN A 47 -14.38 -12.85 -1.05
CA GLN A 47 -15.12 -11.82 -0.37
C GLN A 47 -15.45 -10.68 -1.34
N LYS A 48 -16.44 -10.88 -2.18
CA LYS A 48 -16.78 -9.91 -3.24
C LYS A 48 -17.25 -8.56 -2.71
N ASP A 49 -17.59 -8.47 -1.44
CA ASP A 49 -18.03 -7.23 -0.80
C ASP A 49 -16.85 -6.34 -0.38
N ILE A 50 -15.63 -6.84 -0.48
CA ILE A 50 -14.44 -6.09 -0.11
C ILE A 50 -13.70 -5.67 -1.36
N ILE A 51 -13.56 -4.37 -1.54
CA ILE A 51 -12.85 -3.77 -2.67
C ILE A 51 -11.49 -3.31 -2.20
N ILE A 52 -10.44 -3.72 -2.91
CA ILE A 52 -9.07 -3.30 -2.64
C ILE A 52 -8.71 -2.25 -3.67
N GLN A 53 -8.38 -1.05 -3.20
CA GLN A 53 -7.89 0.03 -4.05
C GLN A 53 -6.39 0.11 -3.93
N ASP A 54 -5.68 -0.18 -5.00
CA ASP A 54 -4.23 -0.01 -5.04
C ASP A 54 -3.91 1.47 -5.27
N LEU A 55 -3.13 2.06 -4.36
CA LEU A 55 -2.66 3.43 -4.53
C LEU A 55 -1.30 3.43 -5.22
N PRO A 56 -0.95 4.51 -5.94
CA PRO A 56 0.39 4.63 -6.50
C PRO A 56 1.46 4.51 -5.42
N GLY A 57 2.61 3.94 -5.78
CA GLY A 57 3.75 3.89 -4.85
C GLY A 57 4.23 5.30 -4.53
N ILE A 58 4.29 5.64 -3.26
CA ILE A 58 4.65 6.97 -2.79
C ILE A 58 5.54 6.90 -1.57
N TYR A 59 6.39 7.92 -1.38
CA TYR A 59 7.22 8.04 -0.18
C TYR A 59 6.59 8.89 0.89
N SER A 60 5.63 9.74 0.52
CA SER A 60 4.95 10.65 1.43
C SER A 60 3.59 11.05 0.85
N LEU A 61 2.80 11.78 1.63
CA LEU A 61 1.56 12.39 1.17
C LEU A 61 1.72 13.88 0.85
N SER A 62 2.95 14.33 0.67
CA SER A 62 3.24 15.71 0.28
C SER A 62 2.77 15.96 -1.15
N PRO A 63 2.22 17.14 -1.48
CA PRO A 63 1.63 17.38 -2.80
C PRO A 63 2.67 17.79 -3.85
N TYR A 64 3.79 17.08 -3.93
CA TYR A 64 4.88 17.41 -4.86
C TYR A 64 4.84 16.63 -6.17
N THR A 65 4.31 15.41 -6.15
CA THR A 65 4.16 14.59 -7.35
C THR A 65 2.69 14.33 -7.62
N LEU A 66 2.40 13.96 -8.86
CA LEU A 66 1.03 13.62 -9.25
C LEU A 66 0.52 12.39 -8.48
N GLU A 67 1.39 11.40 -8.28
CA GLU A 67 1.08 10.19 -7.53
C GLU A 67 0.72 10.51 -6.08
N GLU A 68 1.46 11.41 -5.46
CA GLU A 68 1.19 11.85 -4.08
C GLU A 68 -0.13 12.61 -3.98
N VAL A 69 -0.39 13.50 -4.94
CA VAL A 69 -1.66 14.24 -4.98
C VAL A 69 -2.85 13.31 -5.13
N VAL A 70 -2.75 12.34 -6.05
CA VAL A 70 -3.81 11.36 -6.30
C VAL A 70 -4.09 10.56 -5.04
N SER A 71 -3.05 10.04 -4.38
CA SER A 71 -3.19 9.22 -3.18
C SER A 71 -3.80 10.02 -2.04
N ARG A 72 -3.31 11.23 -1.81
CA ARG A 72 -3.82 12.09 -0.75
C ARG A 72 -5.30 12.43 -0.96
N ASN A 73 -5.65 12.83 -2.18
CA ASN A 73 -7.04 13.19 -2.49
C ASN A 73 -7.98 12.01 -2.32
N TYR A 74 -7.55 10.81 -2.72
CA TYR A 74 -8.35 9.61 -2.51
C TYR A 74 -8.60 9.36 -1.03
N LEU A 75 -7.55 9.41 -0.22
CA LEU A 75 -7.68 9.11 1.21
C LEU A 75 -8.56 10.14 1.94
N ILE A 76 -8.48 11.40 1.55
CA ILE A 76 -9.23 12.47 2.20
C ILE A 76 -10.69 12.53 1.71
N ASN A 77 -10.92 12.34 0.43
CA ASN A 77 -12.24 12.52 -0.18
C ASN A 77 -13.07 11.24 -0.19
N ASP A 78 -12.47 10.12 -0.56
CA ASP A 78 -13.18 8.84 -0.66
C ASP A 78 -13.24 8.10 0.67
N LYS A 79 -12.32 8.37 1.58
CA LYS A 79 -12.27 7.82 2.94
C LYS A 79 -12.48 6.31 2.96
N PRO A 80 -11.49 5.51 2.54
CA PRO A 80 -11.60 4.06 2.65
C PRO A 80 -11.82 3.64 4.10
N ASP A 81 -12.39 2.45 4.29
CA ASP A 81 -12.69 1.94 5.63
C ASP A 81 -11.43 1.60 6.40
N ALA A 82 -10.36 1.22 5.70
CA ALA A 82 -9.07 0.93 6.31
C ALA A 82 -7.96 1.09 5.28
N ILE A 83 -6.74 1.24 5.78
CA ILE A 83 -5.53 1.31 4.96
C ILE A 83 -4.63 0.15 5.36
N ILE A 84 -4.17 -0.63 4.40
CA ILE A 84 -3.08 -1.58 4.60
C ILE A 84 -1.82 -0.90 4.09
N ASN A 85 -0.92 -0.58 5.00
CA ASN A 85 0.36 0.04 4.67
C ASN A 85 1.43 -1.03 4.59
N ILE A 86 1.90 -1.31 3.37
CA ILE A 86 2.95 -2.29 3.15
C ILE A 86 4.30 -1.63 3.41
N VAL A 87 5.04 -2.17 4.36
CA VAL A 87 6.32 -1.66 4.81
C VAL A 87 7.41 -2.65 4.44
N ASP A 88 8.42 -2.18 3.72
CA ASP A 88 9.61 -2.97 3.41
C ASP A 88 10.49 -3.04 4.65
N SER A 89 10.58 -4.22 5.24
CA SER A 89 11.32 -4.41 6.49
C SER A 89 12.83 -4.22 6.34
N THR A 90 13.36 -4.22 5.12
CA THR A 90 14.77 -3.95 4.86
C THR A 90 15.10 -2.45 4.79
N ASN A 91 14.08 -1.58 4.74
CA ASN A 91 14.22 -0.13 4.69
C ASN A 91 13.18 0.54 5.60
N ILE A 92 13.15 0.14 6.85
CA ILE A 92 12.03 0.47 7.73
C ILE A 92 11.89 1.98 8.00
N GLU A 93 12.98 2.67 8.25
CA GLU A 93 12.94 4.11 8.52
C GLU A 93 12.29 4.90 7.39
N ARG A 94 12.71 4.62 6.15
CA ARG A 94 12.18 5.29 4.97
C ARG A 94 10.70 5.00 4.78
N ASN A 95 10.29 3.76 5.05
CA ASN A 95 8.88 3.35 4.89
C ASN A 95 8.00 3.94 5.98
N LEU A 96 8.49 4.05 7.21
CA LEU A 96 7.69 4.56 8.33
C LEU A 96 7.38 6.06 8.21
N PHE A 97 8.11 6.80 7.40
CA PHE A 97 7.76 8.20 7.14
C PHE A 97 6.36 8.31 6.53
N LEU A 98 6.05 7.49 5.54
CA LEU A 98 4.70 7.43 4.99
C LEU A 98 3.70 6.93 6.03
N THR A 99 4.07 5.93 6.81
CA THR A 99 3.20 5.36 7.85
C THR A 99 2.70 6.43 8.82
N THR A 100 3.58 7.30 9.28
CA THR A 100 3.20 8.38 10.21
C THR A 100 2.17 9.31 9.58
N GLN A 101 2.33 9.64 8.31
CA GLN A 101 1.39 10.51 7.61
C GLN A 101 0.03 9.83 7.40
N LEU A 102 0.02 8.53 7.12
CA LEU A 102 -1.23 7.78 7.00
C LEU A 102 -2.00 7.74 8.32
N ILE A 103 -1.28 7.55 9.42
CA ILE A 103 -1.89 7.55 10.75
C ILE A 103 -2.50 8.91 11.08
N GLU A 104 -1.84 10.00 10.70
CA GLU A 104 -2.32 11.37 10.94
C GLU A 104 -3.64 11.67 10.25
N ILE A 105 -3.97 10.98 9.16
CA ILE A 105 -5.25 11.17 8.48
C ILE A 105 -6.42 10.72 9.35
N GLY A 106 -6.20 9.78 10.28
CA GLY A 106 -7.23 9.35 11.22
C GLY A 106 -8.01 8.11 10.79
N LEU A 107 -7.67 7.51 9.65
CA LEU A 107 -8.28 6.25 9.22
C LEU A 107 -7.57 5.06 9.87
N PRO A 108 -8.26 3.92 10.05
CA PRO A 108 -7.58 2.72 10.56
C PRO A 108 -6.45 2.29 9.64
N VAL A 109 -5.27 2.07 10.21
CA VAL A 109 -4.07 1.66 9.47
C VAL A 109 -3.57 0.34 10.01
N VAL A 110 -3.41 -0.65 9.13
CA VAL A 110 -2.79 -1.94 9.43
C VAL A 110 -1.45 -1.97 8.71
N ILE A 111 -0.39 -2.26 9.45
CA ILE A 111 0.95 -2.36 8.88
C ILE A 111 1.23 -3.79 8.49
N ALA A 112 1.56 -4.02 7.23
CA ALA A 112 1.96 -5.32 6.70
C ALA A 112 3.46 -5.28 6.40
N LEU A 113 4.24 -6.04 7.17
CA LEU A 113 5.69 -6.12 6.96
C LEU A 113 5.98 -7.08 5.82
N ASN A 114 6.70 -6.60 4.82
CA ASN A 114 7.14 -7.39 3.68
C ASN A 114 8.66 -7.53 3.70
N MET A 115 9.19 -8.44 2.88
CA MET A 115 10.63 -8.74 2.81
C MET A 115 11.20 -9.31 4.11
N ILE A 116 10.34 -9.82 4.99
CA ILE A 116 10.78 -10.35 6.28
C ILE A 116 11.68 -11.58 6.14
N ASP A 117 11.42 -12.42 5.13
CA ASP A 117 12.25 -13.59 4.84
C ASP A 117 13.69 -13.19 4.53
N LEU A 118 13.86 -12.10 3.78
CA LEU A 118 15.19 -11.59 3.46
C LEU A 118 15.87 -11.05 4.72
N LEU A 119 15.13 -10.37 5.58
CA LEU A 119 15.64 -9.87 6.84
C LEU A 119 16.09 -11.00 7.75
N GLU A 120 15.30 -12.07 7.87
CA GLU A 120 15.65 -13.25 8.65
C GLU A 120 16.93 -13.91 8.14
N LYS A 121 17.08 -14.02 6.82
CA LYS A 121 18.32 -14.56 6.23
C LYS A 121 19.53 -13.71 6.57
N MET A 122 19.38 -12.38 6.57
CA MET A 122 20.44 -11.46 6.94
C MET A 122 20.84 -11.62 8.41
N GLU A 123 19.87 -11.78 9.30
CA GLU A 123 20.12 -12.03 10.72
C GLU A 123 20.88 -13.33 10.96
N ILE A 124 20.46 -14.41 10.29
CA ILE A 124 21.12 -15.70 10.38
C ILE A 124 22.57 -15.60 9.92
N GLN A 125 22.84 -14.90 8.82
CA GLN A 125 24.19 -14.71 8.31
C GLN A 125 25.06 -13.92 9.30
N LEU A 126 24.50 -12.90 9.95
CA LEU A 126 25.21 -12.13 10.96
C LEU A 126 25.57 -13.00 12.17
N ILE A 127 24.65 -13.80 12.65
CA ILE A 127 24.87 -14.72 13.77
C ILE A 127 25.97 -15.72 13.43
N GLN A 128 25.97 -16.27 12.21
CA GLN A 128 26.99 -17.22 11.78
C GLN A 128 28.39 -16.62 11.68
N ARG A 129 28.50 -15.29 11.52
CA ARG A 129 29.79 -14.59 11.44
C ARG A 129 30.37 -14.22 12.82
N ILE A 130 29.56 -14.30 13.84
CA ILE A 130 29.96 -14.05 15.21
C ILE A 130 30.53 -15.33 15.84
#